data_3cb5b8ff65fb51c66a7d561cba22571e
#
_entry.id   3cb5b8ff65fb51c66a7d561cba22571e
#
_cell.length_a   1.000
_cell.length_b   1.000
_cell.length_c   1.000
_cell.angle_alpha   90.00
_cell.angle_beta   90.00
_cell.angle_gamma   90.00
#
_symmetry.space_group_name_H-M   'P 1'
#
loop_
_entity.id
_entity.type
_entity.pdbx_description
1 polymer ?
#
loop_
_entity_poly.entity_id
_entity_poly.type
_entity_poly.pdbx_seq_one_letter_code
_entity_poly.pdbx_strand_id
1 'polypeptide(L)'
;MLLVIDVGNSNTVLGVYEGEKLLHHWRVWTDREKTSDEYGILLRNLYDASHFSSRHVKAIIVASVVPPLTPTIVDLCNRYFGMAPLVVGPGVKTGISIKMDNPKEVGADRIVNAVAAYARHKKASIVVDFGTATTFDYVSSKGDYMGGVIAPGMSISAEALFREASKLPRIEIAKPPTVIGKNTVAAMQSGIFYGYVALVDGIIGRIRKEVRINPVVIATGGLAGAIAAESAEIHEIDENLTLEGLRIIYERNIS
;
A
#
# COMPACT_ATOMS: atom_id res chain seq x y z
N MET A 1 -20.08 10.40 -5.79
CA MET A 1 -19.12 9.43 -5.25
C MET A 1 -17.74 9.66 -5.85
N LEU A 2 -16.70 9.37 -5.11
CA LEU A 2 -15.29 9.45 -5.49
C LEU A 2 -14.76 8.04 -5.73
N LEU A 3 -14.16 7.80 -6.90
CA LEU A 3 -13.37 6.60 -7.19
C LEU A 3 -11.90 6.89 -6.85
N VAL A 4 -11.31 6.08 -6.01
CA VAL A 4 -9.88 6.12 -5.70
C VAL A 4 -9.19 4.90 -6.28
N ILE A 5 -8.04 5.07 -6.90
CA ILE A 5 -7.28 3.99 -7.56
C ILE A 5 -5.83 4.05 -7.09
N ASP A 6 -5.37 2.97 -6.49
CA ASP A 6 -3.97 2.78 -6.14
C ASP A 6 -3.36 1.72 -7.08
N VAL A 7 -2.40 2.13 -7.89
CA VAL A 7 -1.73 1.26 -8.87
C VAL A 7 -0.37 0.85 -8.34
N GLY A 8 -0.35 -0.24 -7.60
CA GLY A 8 0.86 -0.88 -7.10
C GLY A 8 1.49 -1.85 -8.10
N ASN A 9 2.74 -2.28 -7.84
CA ASN A 9 3.48 -3.18 -8.73
C ASN A 9 2.85 -4.58 -8.88
N SER A 10 2.19 -5.10 -7.86
CA SER A 10 1.57 -6.42 -7.86
C SER A 10 0.04 -6.35 -7.93
N ASN A 11 -0.57 -5.37 -7.28
CA ASN A 11 -2.01 -5.23 -7.23
C ASN A 11 -2.41 -3.78 -7.50
N THR A 12 -3.51 -3.62 -8.23
CA THR A 12 -4.25 -2.37 -8.34
C THR A 12 -5.46 -2.47 -7.41
N VAL A 13 -5.59 -1.53 -6.49
CA VAL A 13 -6.69 -1.47 -5.52
C VAL A 13 -7.59 -0.29 -5.86
N LEU A 14 -8.89 -0.55 -5.89
CA LEU A 14 -9.89 0.46 -6.17
C LEU A 14 -10.82 0.61 -4.98
N GLY A 15 -11.25 1.84 -4.69
CA GLY A 15 -12.26 2.12 -3.67
C GLY A 15 -13.27 3.14 -4.15
N VAL A 16 -14.51 3.01 -3.72
CA VAL A 16 -15.57 4.00 -3.98
C VAL A 16 -16.03 4.59 -2.66
N TYR A 17 -15.91 5.90 -2.56
CA TYR A 17 -16.32 6.68 -1.39
C TYR A 17 -17.58 7.50 -1.65
N GLU A 18 -18.43 7.57 -0.65
CA GLU A 18 -19.48 8.58 -0.52
C GLU A 18 -19.22 9.40 0.75
N GLY A 19 -18.76 10.64 0.57
CA GLY A 19 -18.14 11.39 1.67
C GLY A 19 -16.94 10.62 2.25
N GLU A 20 -16.97 10.38 3.55
CA GLU A 20 -15.91 9.64 4.25
C GLU A 20 -16.11 8.10 4.26
N LYS A 21 -17.30 7.64 3.82
CA LYS A 21 -17.64 6.22 3.88
C LYS A 21 -17.13 5.47 2.66
N LEU A 22 -16.27 4.46 2.87
CA LEU A 22 -15.90 3.49 1.85
C LEU A 22 -17.10 2.54 1.62
N LEU A 23 -17.68 2.57 0.42
CA LEU A 23 -18.84 1.74 0.06
C LEU A 23 -18.41 0.40 -0.51
N HIS A 24 -17.45 0.43 -1.43
CA HIS A 24 -16.94 -0.75 -2.11
C HIS A 24 -15.44 -0.63 -2.27
N HIS A 25 -14.74 -1.76 -2.25
CA HIS A 25 -13.34 -1.83 -2.68
C HIS A 25 -13.10 -3.15 -3.42
N TRP A 26 -12.16 -3.12 -4.35
CA TRP A 26 -11.73 -4.27 -5.14
C TRP A 26 -10.22 -4.28 -5.27
N ARG A 27 -9.66 -5.46 -5.36
CA ARG A 27 -8.24 -5.70 -5.60
C ARG A 27 -8.11 -6.56 -6.84
N VAL A 28 -7.35 -6.08 -7.82
CA VAL A 28 -7.07 -6.81 -9.04
C VAL A 28 -5.57 -6.95 -9.23
N TRP A 29 -5.14 -7.95 -9.96
CA TRP A 29 -3.73 -8.10 -10.31
C TRP A 29 -3.30 -6.95 -11.22
N THR A 30 -2.14 -6.35 -10.96
CA THR A 30 -1.55 -5.32 -11.83
C THR A 30 -0.89 -6.01 -13.02
N ASP A 31 -1.51 -5.92 -14.17
CA ASP A 31 -1.01 -6.44 -15.43
C ASP A 31 -0.58 -5.25 -16.31
N ARG A 32 0.72 -5.16 -16.58
CA ARG A 32 1.30 -4.03 -17.33
C ARG A 32 1.03 -4.09 -18.83
N GLU A 33 0.62 -5.26 -19.33
CA GLU A 33 0.34 -5.50 -20.75
C GLU A 33 -1.14 -5.23 -21.10
N LYS A 34 -2.02 -5.11 -20.10
CA LYS A 34 -3.45 -4.83 -20.32
C LYS A 34 -3.67 -3.44 -20.88
N THR A 35 -4.56 -3.38 -21.85
CA THR A 35 -5.09 -2.14 -22.43
C THR A 35 -6.12 -1.47 -21.51
N SER A 36 -6.45 -0.21 -21.77
CA SER A 36 -7.53 0.51 -21.09
C SER A 36 -8.89 -0.17 -21.24
N ASP A 37 -9.14 -0.82 -22.40
CA ASP A 37 -10.40 -1.53 -22.64
C ASP A 37 -10.51 -2.82 -21.82
N GLU A 38 -9.42 -3.59 -21.65
CA GLU A 38 -9.41 -4.78 -20.80
C GLU A 38 -9.63 -4.44 -19.33
N TYR A 39 -8.98 -3.38 -18.83
CA TYR A 39 -9.26 -2.86 -17.49
C TYR A 39 -10.70 -2.34 -17.39
N GLY A 40 -11.22 -1.66 -18.40
CA GLY A 40 -12.58 -1.14 -18.44
C GLY A 40 -13.64 -2.24 -18.32
N ILE A 41 -13.48 -3.33 -19.09
CA ILE A 41 -14.35 -4.50 -19.01
C ILE A 41 -14.25 -5.17 -17.64
N LEU A 42 -13.02 -5.31 -17.09
CA LEU A 42 -12.82 -5.89 -15.76
C LEU A 42 -13.56 -5.06 -14.69
N LEU A 43 -13.40 -3.74 -14.70
CA LEU A 43 -14.07 -2.85 -13.74
C LEU A 43 -15.58 -2.90 -13.88
N ARG A 44 -16.10 -2.90 -15.11
CA ARG A 44 -17.54 -3.04 -15.36
C ARG A 44 -18.09 -4.33 -14.74
N ASN A 45 -17.41 -5.47 -14.95
CA ASN A 45 -17.83 -6.74 -14.37
C ASN A 45 -17.82 -6.72 -12.84
N LEU A 46 -16.80 -6.09 -12.22
CA LEU A 46 -16.72 -5.93 -10.76
C LEU A 46 -17.87 -5.05 -10.22
N TYR A 47 -18.21 -3.98 -10.93
CA TYR A 47 -19.29 -3.09 -10.58
C TYR A 47 -20.65 -3.78 -10.69
N ASP A 48 -20.89 -4.49 -11.80
CA ASP A 48 -22.13 -5.23 -12.00
C ASP A 48 -22.31 -6.33 -10.93
N ALA A 49 -21.24 -7.06 -10.60
CA ALA A 49 -21.25 -8.08 -9.54
C ALA A 49 -21.52 -7.49 -8.14
N SER A 50 -21.16 -6.24 -7.92
CA SER A 50 -21.37 -5.52 -6.66
C SER A 50 -22.64 -4.65 -6.67
N HIS A 51 -23.47 -4.74 -7.71
CA HIS A 51 -24.64 -3.90 -7.94
C HIS A 51 -24.33 -2.38 -7.88
N PHE A 52 -23.10 -2.00 -8.24
CA PHE A 52 -22.63 -0.63 -8.28
C PHE A 52 -22.68 -0.06 -9.70
N SER A 53 -23.20 1.17 -9.85
CA SER A 53 -23.22 1.85 -11.14
C SER A 53 -22.12 2.91 -11.25
N SER A 54 -21.27 2.78 -12.26
CA SER A 54 -20.21 3.77 -12.58
C SER A 54 -20.75 5.19 -12.82
N ARG A 55 -22.03 5.35 -13.17
CA ARG A 55 -22.71 6.65 -13.36
C ARG A 55 -22.73 7.51 -12.08
N HIS A 56 -22.58 6.88 -10.93
CA HIS A 56 -22.53 7.59 -9.63
C HIS A 56 -21.15 8.16 -9.33
N VAL A 57 -20.10 7.73 -10.04
CA VAL A 57 -18.75 8.31 -9.94
C VAL A 57 -18.78 9.72 -10.52
N LYS A 58 -18.34 10.70 -9.73
CA LYS A 58 -18.28 12.12 -10.11
C LYS A 58 -16.86 12.68 -10.06
N ALA A 59 -15.94 11.90 -9.55
CA ALA A 59 -14.54 12.27 -9.44
C ALA A 59 -13.66 11.04 -9.33
N ILE A 60 -12.41 11.16 -9.75
CA ILE A 60 -11.43 10.08 -9.72
C ILE A 60 -10.08 10.64 -9.26
N ILE A 61 -9.42 9.91 -8.36
CA ILE A 61 -8.03 10.16 -8.00
C ILE A 61 -7.21 8.86 -8.15
N VAL A 62 -5.99 9.00 -8.62
CA VAL A 62 -5.07 7.88 -8.90
C VAL A 62 -3.74 8.12 -8.22
N ALA A 63 -3.25 7.18 -7.43
CA ALA A 63 -1.83 7.03 -7.13
C ALA A 63 -1.26 5.90 -8.00
N SER A 64 -0.05 6.06 -8.49
CA SER A 64 0.61 5.02 -9.28
C SER A 64 2.11 4.99 -9.01
N VAL A 65 2.62 3.78 -8.77
CA VAL A 65 4.06 3.48 -8.73
C VAL A 65 4.47 2.58 -9.91
N VAL A 66 3.64 2.56 -10.95
CA VAL A 66 3.87 1.82 -12.21
C VAL A 66 3.79 2.80 -13.39
N PRO A 67 4.86 3.58 -13.65
CA PRO A 67 4.84 4.63 -14.68
C PRO A 67 4.35 4.17 -16.06
N PRO A 68 4.71 2.97 -16.56
CA PRO A 68 4.21 2.51 -17.86
C PRO A 68 2.69 2.31 -17.92
N LEU A 69 2.04 2.00 -16.77
CA LEU A 69 0.60 1.74 -16.70
C LEU A 69 -0.21 3.01 -16.45
N THR A 70 0.39 4.06 -15.94
CA THR A 70 -0.32 5.31 -15.61
C THR A 70 -1.10 5.90 -16.78
N PRO A 71 -0.55 6.00 -18.02
CA PRO A 71 -1.32 6.48 -19.17
C PRO A 71 -2.54 5.62 -19.50
N THR A 72 -2.41 4.29 -19.38
CA THR A 72 -3.51 3.34 -19.60
C THR A 72 -4.66 3.56 -18.61
N ILE A 73 -4.33 3.79 -17.32
CA ILE A 73 -5.34 4.08 -16.28
C ILE A 73 -5.99 5.45 -16.50
N VAL A 74 -5.23 6.45 -16.95
CA VAL A 74 -5.80 7.77 -17.31
C VAL A 74 -6.75 7.65 -18.50
N ASP A 75 -6.37 6.90 -19.54
CA ASP A 75 -7.22 6.64 -20.71
C ASP A 75 -8.48 5.86 -20.32
N LEU A 76 -8.36 4.84 -19.47
CA LEU A 76 -9.49 4.15 -18.85
C LEU A 76 -10.48 5.12 -18.18
N CYS A 77 -9.98 6.06 -17.38
CA CYS A 77 -10.83 7.05 -16.69
C CYS A 77 -11.57 7.93 -17.70
N ASN A 78 -10.87 8.42 -18.71
CA ASN A 78 -11.47 9.26 -19.76
C ASN A 78 -12.53 8.52 -20.55
N ARG A 79 -12.27 7.28 -20.99
CA ARG A 79 -13.16 6.51 -21.85
C ARG A 79 -14.39 5.96 -21.13
N TYR A 80 -14.20 5.41 -19.94
CA TYR A 80 -15.25 4.66 -19.22
C TYR A 80 -16.02 5.51 -18.21
N PHE A 81 -15.44 6.61 -17.75
CA PHE A 81 -16.09 7.53 -16.81
C PHE A 81 -16.32 8.94 -17.39
N GLY A 82 -15.75 9.23 -18.56
CA GLY A 82 -15.89 10.53 -19.21
C GLY A 82 -15.20 11.68 -18.46
N MET A 83 -14.19 11.39 -17.64
CA MET A 83 -13.49 12.41 -16.83
C MET A 83 -12.01 12.06 -16.62
N ALA A 84 -11.17 13.08 -16.61
CA ALA A 84 -9.76 12.96 -16.26
C ALA A 84 -9.59 12.79 -14.74
N PRO A 85 -8.75 11.84 -14.30
CA PRO A 85 -8.45 11.69 -12.88
C PRO A 85 -7.47 12.76 -12.37
N LEU A 86 -7.54 13.08 -11.08
CA LEU A 86 -6.44 13.72 -10.37
C LEU A 86 -5.35 12.66 -10.14
N VAL A 87 -4.17 12.83 -10.73
CA VAL A 87 -3.05 11.89 -10.53
C VAL A 87 -2.12 12.45 -9.46
N VAL A 88 -1.90 11.68 -8.40
CA VAL A 88 -1.00 12.07 -7.30
C VAL A 88 0.43 12.19 -7.82
N GLY A 89 1.01 13.37 -7.68
CA GLY A 89 2.33 13.70 -8.17
C GLY A 89 2.70 15.15 -7.91
N PRO A 90 3.76 15.66 -8.56
CA PRO A 90 4.20 17.04 -8.40
C PRO A 90 3.06 18.04 -8.67
N GLY A 91 2.86 18.99 -7.75
CA GLY A 91 1.81 20.00 -7.84
C GLY A 91 0.50 19.66 -7.15
N VAL A 92 0.28 18.41 -6.75
CA VAL A 92 -0.90 18.00 -5.97
C VAL A 92 -0.72 18.41 -4.50
N LYS A 93 -1.73 19.02 -3.91
CA LYS A 93 -1.73 19.42 -2.50
C LYS A 93 -1.93 18.18 -1.61
N THR A 94 -0.87 17.61 -1.09
CA THR A 94 -0.94 16.45 -0.18
C THR A 94 -1.21 16.89 1.27
N GLY A 95 -0.86 18.11 1.64
CA GLY A 95 -0.98 18.64 3.00
C GLY A 95 0.07 18.11 3.97
N ILE A 96 1.10 17.43 3.47
CA ILE A 96 2.32 17.08 4.20
C ILE A 96 3.54 17.63 3.47
N SER A 97 4.59 17.96 4.22
CA SER A 97 5.87 18.38 3.66
C SER A 97 6.79 17.17 3.55
N ILE A 98 7.46 17.01 2.42
CA ILE A 98 8.39 15.90 2.19
C ILE A 98 9.81 16.39 2.47
N LYS A 99 10.46 15.83 3.50
CA LYS A 99 11.80 16.20 3.99
C LYS A 99 12.86 15.20 3.53
N MET A 100 12.77 14.78 2.28
CA MET A 100 13.77 13.93 1.63
C MET A 100 14.77 14.79 0.84
N ASP A 101 15.97 14.27 0.64
CA ASP A 101 16.99 14.91 -0.21
C ASP A 101 16.44 15.14 -1.63
N ASN A 102 15.75 14.17 -2.18
CA ASN A 102 15.01 14.29 -3.43
C ASN A 102 13.54 13.90 -3.23
N PRO A 103 12.64 14.86 -3.00
CA PRO A 103 11.21 14.60 -2.79
C PRO A 103 10.50 13.87 -3.94
N LYS A 104 11.05 13.97 -5.17
CA LYS A 104 10.45 13.33 -6.36
C LYS A 104 10.67 11.82 -6.41
N GLU A 105 11.59 11.28 -5.62
CA GLU A 105 11.87 9.84 -5.54
C GLU A 105 10.90 9.09 -4.63
N VAL A 106 10.10 9.79 -3.83
CA VAL A 106 9.13 9.15 -2.94
C VAL A 106 7.95 8.64 -3.76
N GLY A 107 7.67 7.34 -3.65
CA GLY A 107 6.52 6.71 -4.28
C GLY A 107 5.20 7.36 -3.83
N ALA A 108 4.27 7.49 -4.76
CA ALA A 108 2.97 8.10 -4.49
C ALA A 108 2.21 7.35 -3.38
N ASP A 109 2.27 6.03 -3.34
CA ASP A 109 1.71 5.15 -2.30
C ASP A 109 2.20 5.51 -0.90
N ARG A 110 3.51 5.73 -0.74
CA ARG A 110 4.12 6.09 0.55
C ARG A 110 3.65 7.48 1.03
N ILE A 111 3.53 8.44 0.11
CA ILE A 111 2.99 9.79 0.42
C ILE A 111 1.53 9.68 0.84
N VAL A 112 0.73 8.92 0.11
CA VAL A 112 -0.69 8.70 0.37
C VAL A 112 -0.90 8.06 1.73
N ASN A 113 -0.14 7.01 2.06
CA ASN A 113 -0.16 6.34 3.36
C ASN A 113 0.21 7.30 4.51
N ALA A 114 1.25 8.13 4.31
CA ALA A 114 1.67 9.13 5.29
C ALA A 114 0.58 10.19 5.54
N VAL A 115 -0.13 10.61 4.49
CA VAL A 115 -1.27 11.55 4.61
C VAL A 115 -2.38 10.96 5.45
N ALA A 116 -2.77 9.70 5.21
CA ALA A 116 -3.81 9.02 5.98
C ALA A 116 -3.41 8.86 7.46
N ALA A 117 -2.20 8.36 7.71
CA ALA A 117 -1.68 8.16 9.06
C ALA A 117 -1.67 9.48 9.86
N TYR A 118 -1.17 10.55 9.28
CA TYR A 118 -1.14 11.86 9.95
C TYR A 118 -2.54 12.48 10.09
N ALA A 119 -3.42 12.32 9.12
CA ALA A 119 -4.79 12.84 9.21
C ALA A 119 -5.54 12.23 10.38
N ARG A 120 -5.37 10.94 10.61
CA ARG A 120 -6.04 10.16 11.68
C ARG A 120 -5.50 10.48 13.06
N HIS A 121 -4.19 10.42 13.23
CA HIS A 121 -3.57 10.47 14.56
C HIS A 121 -3.12 11.86 15.00
N LYS A 122 -2.79 12.76 14.06
CA LYS A 122 -2.18 14.09 14.34
C LYS A 122 -0.95 13.99 15.26
N LYS A 123 -0.22 12.86 15.16
CA LYS A 123 0.95 12.52 15.96
C LYS A 123 2.03 11.92 15.08
N ALA A 124 3.25 11.83 15.61
CA ALA A 124 4.30 11.08 14.96
C ALA A 124 3.88 9.62 14.75
N SER A 125 4.11 9.11 13.55
CA SER A 125 3.73 7.74 13.18
C SER A 125 4.77 7.08 12.29
N ILE A 126 4.79 5.74 12.34
CA ILE A 126 5.49 4.89 11.40
C ILE A 126 4.43 4.08 10.67
N VAL A 127 4.41 4.19 9.35
CA VAL A 127 3.58 3.31 8.52
C VAL A 127 4.43 2.15 8.03
N VAL A 128 3.97 0.93 8.26
CA VAL A 128 4.59 -0.29 7.73
C VAL A 128 3.66 -0.85 6.67
N ASP A 129 4.10 -0.84 5.41
CA ASP A 129 3.33 -1.38 4.29
C ASP A 129 3.92 -2.71 3.83
N PHE A 130 3.11 -3.77 3.90
CA PHE A 130 3.46 -5.13 3.49
C PHE A 130 3.02 -5.40 2.04
N GLY A 131 3.68 -4.73 1.11
CA GLY A 131 3.47 -4.84 -0.33
C GLY A 131 4.50 -5.72 -1.05
N THR A 132 4.77 -5.37 -2.30
CA THR A 132 5.87 -5.96 -3.10
C THR A 132 7.22 -5.75 -2.42
N ALA A 133 7.46 -4.57 -1.89
CA ALA A 133 8.46 -4.28 -0.87
C ALA A 133 7.76 -4.16 0.49
N THR A 134 8.52 -4.33 1.58
CA THR A 134 8.06 -3.90 2.91
C THR A 134 8.70 -2.53 3.19
N THR A 135 7.86 -1.51 3.31
CA THR A 135 8.32 -0.14 3.59
C THR A 135 8.00 0.29 5.01
N PHE A 136 8.84 1.18 5.55
CA PHE A 136 8.66 1.79 6.85
C PHE A 136 8.78 3.30 6.65
N ASP A 137 7.69 4.03 6.81
CA ASP A 137 7.60 5.45 6.53
C ASP A 137 7.40 6.24 7.81
N TYR A 138 8.36 7.09 8.15
CA TYR A 138 8.25 7.92 9.35
C TYR A 138 7.66 9.29 9.03
N VAL A 139 6.58 9.61 9.73
CA VAL A 139 5.91 10.90 9.72
C VAL A 139 6.11 11.60 11.06
N SER A 140 6.60 12.83 11.04
CA SER A 140 6.85 13.60 12.26
C SER A 140 5.56 14.03 12.96
N SER A 141 5.67 14.48 14.20
CA SER A 141 4.52 15.06 14.94
C SER A 141 3.95 16.34 14.33
N LYS A 142 4.68 16.96 13.38
CA LYS A 142 4.22 18.12 12.61
C LYS A 142 3.55 17.74 11.29
N GLY A 143 3.53 16.45 10.94
CA GLY A 143 3.01 15.96 9.68
C GLY A 143 4.02 16.02 8.53
N ASP A 144 5.31 16.16 8.81
CA ASP A 144 6.32 16.06 7.76
C ASP A 144 6.67 14.60 7.48
N TYR A 145 6.73 14.21 6.22
CA TYR A 145 7.30 12.94 5.79
C TYR A 145 8.82 13.04 5.86
N MET A 146 9.42 12.29 6.75
CA MET A 146 10.84 12.39 7.09
C MET A 146 11.72 11.36 6.36
N GLY A 147 11.14 10.45 5.62
CA GLY A 147 11.82 9.33 4.98
C GLY A 147 11.45 7.99 5.60
N GLY A 148 12.24 6.97 5.31
CA GLY A 148 11.93 5.65 5.80
C GLY A 148 12.90 4.57 5.36
N VAL A 149 12.48 3.31 5.50
CA VAL A 149 13.26 2.12 5.15
C VAL A 149 12.50 1.32 4.10
N ILE A 150 13.21 0.71 3.18
CA ILE A 150 12.66 -0.22 2.17
C ILE A 150 13.40 -1.55 2.32
N ALA A 151 12.64 -2.61 2.56
CA ALA A 151 13.14 -3.98 2.59
C ALA A 151 12.46 -4.81 1.48
N PRO A 152 13.02 -5.93 1.06
CA PRO A 152 12.31 -6.85 0.17
C PRO A 152 10.98 -7.25 0.81
N GLY A 153 9.92 -7.46 0.02
CA GLY A 153 8.67 -8.01 0.54
C GLY A 153 8.78 -9.51 0.82
N MET A 154 7.90 -10.06 1.65
CA MET A 154 7.92 -11.48 2.04
C MET A 154 7.83 -12.41 0.82
N SER A 155 6.93 -12.09 -0.12
CA SER A 155 6.74 -12.89 -1.35
C SER A 155 7.99 -12.89 -2.23
N ILE A 156 8.66 -11.73 -2.39
CA ILE A 156 9.92 -11.63 -3.14
C ILE A 156 11.00 -12.46 -2.46
N SER A 157 11.11 -12.39 -1.14
CA SER A 157 12.13 -13.14 -0.38
C SER A 157 11.91 -14.65 -0.47
N ALA A 158 10.68 -15.12 -0.38
CA ALA A 158 10.35 -16.53 -0.55
C ALA A 158 10.65 -17.01 -1.99
N GLU A 159 10.28 -16.21 -3.00
CA GLU A 159 10.54 -16.51 -4.41
C GLU A 159 12.05 -16.51 -4.72
N ALA A 160 12.82 -15.59 -4.11
CA ALA A 160 14.28 -15.56 -4.25
C ALA A 160 14.92 -16.85 -3.73
N LEU A 161 14.49 -17.35 -2.56
CA LEU A 161 14.97 -18.65 -2.04
C LEU A 161 14.67 -19.81 -3.00
N PHE A 162 13.47 -19.83 -3.59
CA PHE A 162 13.11 -20.84 -4.57
C PHE A 162 13.95 -20.77 -5.84
N ARG A 163 14.24 -19.56 -6.35
CA ARG A 163 14.98 -19.38 -7.60
C ARG A 163 16.48 -19.64 -7.47
N GLU A 164 17.07 -19.18 -6.35
CA GLU A 164 18.53 -19.18 -6.20
C GLU A 164 19.05 -20.45 -5.53
N ALA A 165 18.21 -21.21 -4.81
CA ALA A 165 18.63 -22.41 -4.12
C ALA A 165 18.08 -23.68 -4.79
N SER A 166 18.96 -24.49 -5.38
CA SER A 166 18.62 -25.63 -6.24
C SER A 166 17.70 -26.71 -5.61
N LYS A 167 17.59 -26.74 -4.28
CA LYS A 167 16.82 -27.78 -3.55
C LYS A 167 15.65 -27.20 -2.75
N LEU A 168 15.44 -25.90 -2.77
CA LEU A 168 14.33 -25.29 -2.02
C LEU A 168 13.08 -25.23 -2.89
N PRO A 169 11.94 -25.77 -2.43
CA PRO A 169 10.67 -25.72 -3.17
C PRO A 169 10.04 -24.33 -3.07
N ARG A 170 9.08 -24.05 -3.96
CA ARG A 170 8.17 -22.92 -3.77
C ARG A 170 7.25 -23.22 -2.57
N ILE A 171 7.08 -22.24 -1.69
CA ILE A 171 6.28 -22.35 -0.48
C ILE A 171 5.16 -21.32 -0.45
N GLU A 172 4.08 -21.65 0.25
CA GLU A 172 3.09 -20.66 0.67
C GLU A 172 3.60 -19.93 1.93
N ILE A 173 3.37 -18.61 2.00
CA ILE A 173 3.71 -17.81 3.17
C ILE A 173 2.63 -18.04 4.23
N ALA A 174 2.98 -18.78 5.26
CA ALA A 174 2.10 -19.10 6.37
C ALA A 174 2.90 -19.16 7.68
N LYS A 175 2.23 -18.87 8.81
CA LYS A 175 2.82 -19.06 10.14
C LYS A 175 3.00 -20.54 10.40
N PRO A 176 4.23 -21.03 10.62
CA PRO A 176 4.44 -22.42 10.98
C PRO A 176 4.08 -22.66 12.45
N PRO A 177 3.71 -23.90 12.84
CA PRO A 177 3.32 -24.20 14.21
C PRO A 177 4.47 -24.08 15.22
N THR A 178 5.72 -24.21 14.76
CA THR A 178 6.93 -24.09 15.59
C THR A 178 8.02 -23.33 14.86
N VAL A 179 8.88 -22.63 15.61
CA VAL A 179 10.03 -21.90 15.06
C VAL A 179 11.04 -22.85 14.43
N ILE A 180 11.30 -23.99 15.06
CA ILE A 180 12.21 -24.99 14.51
C ILE A 180 11.42 -25.91 13.56
N GLY A 181 11.59 -25.67 12.24
CA GLY A 181 10.99 -26.51 11.20
C GLY A 181 11.67 -27.87 11.11
N LYS A 182 10.88 -28.95 11.06
CA LYS A 182 11.39 -30.33 10.96
C LYS A 182 11.46 -30.88 9.53
N ASN A 183 11.14 -30.06 8.55
CA ASN A 183 11.30 -30.32 7.13
C ASN A 183 11.61 -29.02 6.40
N THR A 184 12.02 -29.10 5.13
CA THR A 184 12.46 -27.93 4.35
C THR A 184 11.37 -26.87 4.24
N VAL A 185 10.12 -27.25 3.96
CA VAL A 185 9.00 -26.30 3.83
C VAL A 185 8.75 -25.57 5.14
N ALA A 186 8.64 -26.28 6.26
CA ALA A 186 8.43 -25.67 7.58
C ALA A 186 9.63 -24.79 7.99
N ALA A 187 10.85 -25.17 7.67
CA ALA A 187 12.04 -24.37 7.94
C ALA A 187 12.05 -23.06 7.11
N MET A 188 11.67 -23.12 5.83
CA MET A 188 11.54 -21.95 4.97
C MET A 188 10.40 -21.03 5.45
N GLN A 189 9.24 -21.59 5.77
CA GLN A 189 8.11 -20.82 6.32
C GLN A 189 8.50 -20.13 7.62
N SER A 190 9.20 -20.80 8.51
CA SER A 190 9.69 -20.24 9.77
C SER A 190 10.67 -19.09 9.53
N GLY A 191 11.64 -19.28 8.65
CA GLY A 191 12.63 -18.26 8.32
C GLY A 191 11.99 -17.00 7.70
N ILE A 192 11.04 -17.19 6.79
CA ILE A 192 10.29 -16.08 6.18
C ILE A 192 9.38 -15.42 7.22
N PHE A 193 8.51 -16.17 7.88
CA PHE A 193 7.51 -15.57 8.77
C PHE A 193 8.13 -14.91 10.00
N TYR A 194 8.86 -15.67 10.82
CA TYR A 194 9.46 -15.13 12.04
C TYR A 194 10.65 -14.20 11.75
N GLY A 195 11.36 -14.42 10.64
CA GLY A 195 12.38 -13.49 10.16
C GLY A 195 11.80 -12.11 9.86
N TYR A 196 10.61 -12.05 9.24
CA TYR A 196 9.93 -10.78 8.98
C TYR A 196 9.34 -10.14 10.24
N VAL A 197 8.80 -10.91 11.18
CA VAL A 197 8.40 -10.36 12.49
C VAL A 197 9.60 -9.68 13.16
N ALA A 198 10.74 -10.37 13.25
CA ALA A 198 11.96 -9.83 13.84
C ALA A 198 12.52 -8.62 13.07
N LEU A 199 12.46 -8.64 11.72
CA LEU A 199 12.86 -7.52 10.87
C LEU A 199 12.00 -6.29 11.17
N VAL A 200 10.68 -6.45 11.23
CA VAL A 200 9.72 -5.37 11.50
C VAL A 200 9.97 -4.77 12.87
N ASP A 201 9.98 -5.58 13.92
CA ASP A 201 10.22 -5.11 15.28
C ASP A 201 11.61 -4.47 15.43
N GLY A 202 12.62 -5.09 14.80
CA GLY A 202 13.98 -4.58 14.82
C GLY A 202 14.13 -3.21 14.13
N ILE A 203 13.49 -2.99 12.97
CA ILE A 203 13.54 -1.71 12.26
C ILE A 203 12.76 -0.65 13.01
N ILE A 204 11.55 -0.93 13.47
CA ILE A 204 10.75 0.01 14.27
C ILE A 204 11.52 0.44 15.53
N GLY A 205 12.12 -0.52 16.23
CA GLY A 205 12.94 -0.21 17.42
C GLY A 205 14.15 0.67 17.11
N ARG A 206 14.77 0.53 15.93
CA ARG A 206 15.88 1.42 15.48
C ARG A 206 15.38 2.82 15.14
N ILE A 207 14.26 2.95 14.43
CA ILE A 207 13.63 4.24 14.13
C ILE A 207 13.29 4.96 15.44
N ARG A 208 12.65 4.29 16.42
CA ARG A 208 12.34 4.88 17.73
C ARG A 208 13.57 5.41 18.46
N LYS A 209 14.67 4.65 18.44
CA LYS A 209 15.95 5.08 19.06
C LYS A 209 16.51 6.33 18.39
N GLU A 210 16.42 6.41 17.06
CA GLU A 210 16.90 7.54 16.28
C GLU A 210 16.07 8.80 16.53
N VAL A 211 14.75 8.69 16.45
CA VAL A 211 13.84 9.83 16.62
C VAL A 211 13.60 10.20 18.09
N ARG A 212 13.98 9.34 19.03
CA ARG A 212 13.88 9.52 20.49
C ARG A 212 12.47 9.81 21.01
N ILE A 213 11.47 9.31 20.31
CA ILE A 213 10.05 9.36 20.68
C ILE A 213 9.42 7.99 20.42
N ASN A 214 8.17 7.81 20.84
CA ASN A 214 7.40 6.59 20.57
C ASN A 214 6.27 6.89 19.55
N PRO A 215 6.51 6.77 18.23
CA PRO A 215 5.49 6.98 17.22
C PRO A 215 4.40 5.91 17.28
N VAL A 216 3.18 6.24 16.83
CA VAL A 216 2.16 5.24 16.55
C VAL A 216 2.60 4.41 15.34
N VAL A 217 2.50 3.10 15.43
CA VAL A 217 2.87 2.19 14.33
C VAL A 217 1.59 1.62 13.72
N ILE A 218 1.42 1.88 12.43
CA ILE A 218 0.25 1.46 11.64
C ILE A 218 0.75 0.51 10.56
N ALA A 219 0.16 -0.68 10.49
CA ALA A 219 0.43 -1.66 9.44
C ALA A 219 -0.66 -1.63 8.37
N THR A 220 -0.24 -1.71 7.10
CA THR A 220 -1.13 -1.85 5.95
C THR A 220 -0.56 -2.87 4.95
N GLY A 221 -1.31 -3.18 3.91
CA GLY A 221 -0.90 -4.17 2.90
C GLY A 221 -1.43 -5.58 3.19
N GLY A 222 -1.28 -6.46 2.21
CA GLY A 222 -1.96 -7.76 2.21
C GLY A 222 -1.51 -8.76 3.27
N LEU A 223 -0.32 -8.59 3.85
CA LEU A 223 0.24 -9.46 4.90
C LEU A 223 0.28 -8.80 6.29
N ALA A 224 -0.27 -7.58 6.41
CA ALA A 224 -0.26 -6.82 7.66
C ALA A 224 -0.88 -7.60 8.83
N GLY A 225 -2.05 -8.21 8.63
CA GLY A 225 -2.73 -8.96 9.67
C GLY A 225 -1.93 -10.13 10.22
N ALA A 226 -1.25 -10.88 9.34
CA ALA A 226 -0.47 -12.04 9.75
C ALA A 226 0.76 -11.67 10.59
N ILE A 227 1.47 -10.59 10.20
CA ILE A 227 2.68 -10.14 10.90
C ILE A 227 2.33 -9.38 12.17
N ALA A 228 1.31 -8.52 12.13
CA ALA A 228 0.91 -7.72 13.29
C ALA A 228 0.45 -8.59 14.48
N ALA A 229 -0.12 -9.77 14.22
CA ALA A 229 -0.51 -10.71 15.27
C ALA A 229 0.67 -11.25 16.10
N GLU A 230 1.90 -11.17 15.58
CA GLU A 230 3.12 -11.67 16.22
C GLU A 230 4.13 -10.55 16.54
N SER A 231 3.93 -9.36 15.99
CA SER A 231 4.78 -8.19 16.24
C SER A 231 4.48 -7.57 17.60
N ALA A 232 5.54 -7.22 18.35
CA ALA A 232 5.41 -6.47 19.60
C ALA A 232 5.29 -4.95 19.38
N GLU A 233 5.51 -4.48 18.15
CA GLU A 233 5.70 -3.08 17.84
C GLU A 233 4.54 -2.45 17.05
N ILE A 234 3.72 -3.27 16.35
CA ILE A 234 2.57 -2.79 15.57
C ILE A 234 1.38 -2.53 16.51
N HIS A 235 0.83 -1.31 16.43
CA HIS A 235 -0.28 -0.89 17.27
C HIS A 235 -1.64 -1.02 16.59
N GLU A 236 -1.67 -0.87 15.27
CA GLU A 236 -2.90 -0.77 14.49
C GLU A 236 -2.71 -1.39 13.11
N ILE A 237 -3.77 -1.99 12.58
CA ILE A 237 -3.84 -2.49 11.21
C ILE A 237 -4.92 -1.73 10.47
N ASP A 238 -4.60 -1.21 9.29
CA ASP A 238 -5.57 -0.61 8.39
C ASP A 238 -5.31 -1.06 6.95
N GLU A 239 -6.12 -1.98 6.47
CA GLU A 239 -6.02 -2.51 5.10
C GLU A 239 -6.42 -1.48 4.03
N ASN A 240 -7.16 -0.43 4.42
CA ASN A 240 -7.68 0.60 3.51
C ASN A 240 -6.93 1.94 3.63
N LEU A 241 -5.81 1.97 4.35
CA LEU A 241 -5.05 3.20 4.64
C LEU A 241 -4.73 4.00 3.36
N THR A 242 -4.29 3.32 2.30
CA THR A 242 -3.97 3.97 1.02
C THR A 242 -5.22 4.56 0.36
N LEU A 243 -6.34 3.85 0.39
CA LEU A 243 -7.60 4.37 -0.17
C LEU A 243 -8.09 5.60 0.59
N GLU A 244 -7.97 5.59 1.92
CA GLU A 244 -8.31 6.74 2.76
C GLU A 244 -7.41 7.94 2.46
N GLY A 245 -6.12 7.72 2.33
CA GLY A 245 -5.16 8.76 1.98
C GLY A 245 -5.46 9.42 0.63
N LEU A 246 -5.83 8.63 -0.37
CA LEU A 246 -6.28 9.14 -1.66
C LEU A 246 -7.52 10.02 -1.53
N ARG A 247 -8.53 9.60 -0.78
CA ARG A 247 -9.73 10.41 -0.52
C ARG A 247 -9.37 11.75 0.12
N ILE A 248 -8.54 11.74 1.15
CA ILE A 248 -8.10 12.95 1.85
C ILE A 248 -7.35 13.90 0.91
N ILE A 249 -6.46 13.38 0.07
CA ILE A 249 -5.73 14.18 -0.92
C ILE A 249 -6.71 14.80 -1.92
N TYR A 250 -7.67 14.02 -2.43
CA TYR A 250 -8.67 14.54 -3.35
C TYR A 250 -9.44 15.73 -2.73
N GLU A 251 -9.96 15.58 -1.52
CA GLU A 251 -10.70 16.64 -0.82
C GLU A 251 -9.91 17.92 -0.65
N ARG A 252 -8.59 17.84 -0.41
CA ARG A 252 -7.70 19.00 -0.31
C ARG A 252 -7.45 19.73 -1.62
N ASN A 253 -7.75 19.11 -2.75
CA ASN A 253 -7.52 19.71 -4.07
C ASN A 253 -8.79 20.29 -4.70
N ILE A 254 -9.97 20.02 -4.13
CA ILE A 254 -11.25 20.58 -4.57
C ILE A 254 -11.77 21.69 -3.66
N SER A 255 -11.13 21.88 -2.49
CA SER A 255 -11.45 22.93 -1.50
C SER A 255 -10.88 24.28 -1.88
#